data_579e1f7f9cac33aa8b82af5fdd09b055
#
_entry.id   579e1f7f9cac33aa8b82af5fdd09b055
#
_cell.length_a   1.000
_cell.length_b   1.000
_cell.length_c   1.000
_cell.angle_alpha   90.00
_cell.angle_beta   90.00
_cell.angle_gamma   90.00
#
_symmetry.space_group_name_H-M   'P 1'
#
loop_
_entity.id
_entity.type
_entity.pdbx_description
1 polymer ?
#
loop_
_entity_poly.entity_id
_entity_poly.type
_entity_poly.pdbx_seq_one_letter_code
_entity_poly.pdbx_strand_id
1 'polypeptide(L)'
;MASGPLDGVRVVEFAGIGPGPFCCMLLSDMGADVVRIDRKGRRAMAKDVTARGRRSVALDLKDANDVAVALALIEKANVLIEGFRPGVMERLGLGPDQASKVNPRLIYGRMTGWGQRGPLAHAAGHDINYIALSGALYAIGRMGQPPSPPLNLVGDYGGGALYLAMGVCAALYEAQRSGKGQVIDAAITDGTASLMGVM
;
A
#
# COMPACT_ATOMS: atom_id res chain seq x y z
N MET A 1 -1.86 17.82 14.75
CA MET A 1 -1.41 16.56 14.16
C MET A 1 -0.60 15.85 15.24
N ALA A 2 -0.66 14.52 15.32
CA ALA A 2 0.15 13.79 16.28
C ALA A 2 1.64 13.96 15.90
N SER A 3 2.49 14.30 16.84
CA SER A 3 3.94 14.27 16.65
C SER A 3 4.41 12.82 16.77
N GLY A 4 5.35 12.41 15.94
CA GLY A 4 5.85 11.04 15.94
C GLY A 4 7.12 10.89 15.10
N PRO A 5 7.68 9.69 14.98
CA PRO A 5 8.93 9.47 14.25
C PRO A 5 8.85 9.82 12.76
N LEU A 6 7.66 9.94 12.19
CA LEU A 6 7.42 10.35 10.81
C LEU A 6 6.87 11.79 10.68
N ASP A 7 7.02 12.62 11.71
CA ASP A 7 6.65 14.04 11.60
C ASP A 7 7.40 14.71 10.45
N GLY A 8 6.67 15.50 9.65
CA GLY A 8 7.18 16.13 8.43
C GLY A 8 7.18 15.22 7.17
N VAL A 9 6.91 13.93 7.30
CA VAL A 9 6.75 13.03 6.15
C VAL A 9 5.36 13.21 5.52
N ARG A 10 5.30 13.45 4.21
CA ARG A 10 4.07 13.62 3.43
C ARG A 10 3.80 12.38 2.60
N VAL A 11 2.61 11.81 2.75
CA VAL A 11 2.18 10.58 2.07
C VAL A 11 0.96 10.89 1.19
N VAL A 12 1.01 10.46 -0.05
CA VAL A 12 -0.16 10.41 -0.95
C VAL A 12 -0.64 8.97 -1.01
N GLU A 13 -1.89 8.74 -0.62
CA GLU A 13 -2.55 7.45 -0.70
C GLU A 13 -3.58 7.46 -1.81
N PHE A 14 -3.52 6.49 -2.71
CA PHE A 14 -4.65 6.19 -3.61
C PHE A 14 -5.61 5.26 -2.91
N ALA A 15 -6.87 5.67 -2.76
CA ALA A 15 -7.89 4.93 -2.02
C ALA A 15 -8.05 3.50 -2.54
N GLY A 16 -7.97 2.56 -1.63
CA GLY A 16 -8.11 1.13 -1.85
C GLY A 16 -8.91 0.45 -0.74
N ILE A 17 -8.66 -0.84 -0.56
CA ILE A 17 -9.21 -1.66 0.52
C ILE A 17 -8.09 -2.45 1.19
N GLY A 18 -8.28 -2.85 2.44
CA GLY A 18 -7.39 -3.78 3.15
C GLY A 18 -6.00 -3.19 3.46
N PRO A 19 -4.92 -3.82 2.96
CA PRO A 19 -3.56 -3.58 3.43
C PRO A 19 -3.00 -2.19 3.10
N GLY A 20 -3.33 -1.61 1.94
CA GLY A 20 -2.89 -0.25 1.58
C GLY A 20 -3.38 0.80 2.57
N PRO A 21 -4.72 0.94 2.79
CA PRO A 21 -5.27 1.82 3.80
C PRO A 21 -4.76 1.55 5.22
N PHE A 22 -4.54 0.30 5.59
CA PHE A 22 -3.99 -0.05 6.90
C PHE A 22 -2.54 0.42 7.03
N CYS A 23 -1.71 0.24 6.01
CA CYS A 23 -0.34 0.78 5.97
C CYS A 23 -0.36 2.32 6.17
N CYS A 24 -1.19 3.04 5.41
CA CYS A 24 -1.29 4.50 5.51
C CYS A 24 -1.79 4.97 6.88
N MET A 25 -2.69 4.21 7.52
CA MET A 25 -3.10 4.45 8.89
C MET A 25 -1.93 4.36 9.86
N LEU A 26 -1.08 3.32 9.74
CA LEU A 26 0.12 3.16 10.59
C LEU A 26 1.11 4.31 10.39
N LEU A 27 1.34 4.72 9.14
CA LEU A 27 2.21 5.87 8.84
C LEU A 27 1.64 7.16 9.46
N SER A 28 0.33 7.36 9.39
CA SER A 28 -0.35 8.49 10.03
C SER A 28 -0.27 8.44 11.56
N ASP A 29 -0.45 7.27 12.17
CA ASP A 29 -0.30 7.08 13.62
C ASP A 29 1.14 7.40 14.10
N MET A 30 2.13 7.22 13.23
CA MET A 30 3.53 7.59 13.47
C MET A 30 3.83 9.07 13.17
N GLY A 31 2.85 9.88 12.82
CA GLY A 31 2.99 11.33 12.64
C GLY A 31 3.08 11.80 11.19
N ALA A 32 3.03 10.92 10.19
CA ALA A 32 3.04 11.34 8.79
C ALA A 32 1.75 12.10 8.41
N ASP A 33 1.89 13.13 7.56
CA ASP A 33 0.77 13.85 6.96
C ASP A 33 0.28 13.11 5.72
N VAL A 34 -0.84 12.41 5.86
CA VAL A 34 -1.40 11.57 4.80
C VAL A 34 -2.57 12.26 4.11
N VAL A 35 -2.49 12.39 2.79
CA VAL A 35 -3.58 12.84 1.92
C VAL A 35 -4.05 11.68 1.06
N ARG A 36 -5.31 11.30 1.24
CA ARG A 36 -5.94 10.22 0.49
C ARG A 36 -6.69 10.78 -0.73
N ILE A 37 -6.40 10.23 -1.90
CA ILE A 37 -7.11 10.49 -3.14
C ILE A 37 -8.26 9.51 -3.25
N ASP A 38 -9.49 9.99 -3.07
CA ASP A 38 -10.72 9.22 -3.21
C ASP A 38 -11.33 9.43 -4.61
N ARG A 39 -12.08 8.45 -5.07
CA ARG A 39 -12.86 8.59 -6.31
C ARG A 39 -14.04 9.54 -6.10
N LYS A 40 -14.26 10.48 -7.02
CA LYS A 40 -15.46 11.34 -7.06
C LYS A 40 -16.74 10.52 -6.93
N GLY A 41 -17.68 10.98 -6.11
CA GLY A 41 -18.97 10.32 -5.89
C GLY A 41 -18.95 9.12 -4.93
N ARG A 42 -17.80 8.69 -4.44
CA ARG A 42 -17.73 7.64 -3.40
C ARG A 42 -18.06 8.24 -2.03
N ARG A 43 -19.04 7.68 -1.33
CA ARG A 43 -19.29 8.03 0.07
C ARG A 43 -18.22 7.39 0.97
N ALA A 44 -17.64 8.18 1.85
CA ALA A 44 -16.81 7.65 2.93
C ALA A 44 -17.66 6.75 3.83
N MET A 45 -17.09 5.61 4.25
CA MET A 45 -17.75 4.76 5.24
C MET A 45 -17.60 5.40 6.62
N ALA A 46 -18.70 5.78 7.25
CA ALA A 46 -18.74 6.52 8.52
C ALA A 46 -18.05 5.80 9.70
N LYS A 47 -17.71 4.51 9.57
CA LYS A 47 -17.09 3.69 10.61
C LYS A 47 -15.74 3.10 10.17
N ASP A 48 -15.11 3.65 9.15
CA ASP A 48 -13.79 3.20 8.70
C ASP A 48 -12.69 3.71 9.64
N VAL A 49 -12.32 2.88 10.61
CA VAL A 49 -11.26 3.19 11.58
C VAL A 49 -9.89 3.37 10.90
N THR A 50 -9.70 2.79 9.71
CA THR A 50 -8.45 2.95 8.95
C THR A 50 -8.31 4.35 8.35
N ALA A 51 -9.41 5.12 8.30
CA ALA A 51 -9.41 6.48 7.77
C ALA A 51 -8.91 7.54 8.77
N ARG A 52 -8.61 7.15 10.02
CA ARG A 52 -8.17 8.11 11.05
C ARG A 52 -6.86 8.83 10.67
N GLY A 53 -6.75 10.08 11.11
CA GLY A 53 -5.54 10.89 10.94
C GLY A 53 -5.25 11.32 9.50
N ARG A 54 -6.13 11.04 8.54
CA ARG A 54 -5.93 11.35 7.12
C ARG A 54 -6.88 12.44 6.63
N ARG A 55 -6.39 13.26 5.74
CA ARG A 55 -7.18 14.18 4.92
C ARG A 55 -7.55 13.48 3.62
N SER A 56 -8.59 13.94 2.91
CA SER A 56 -8.95 13.38 1.63
C SER A 56 -9.27 14.46 0.59
N VAL A 57 -9.05 14.11 -0.67
CA VAL A 57 -9.49 14.85 -1.85
C VAL A 57 -10.14 13.89 -2.82
N ALA A 58 -11.26 14.30 -3.42
CA ALA A 58 -11.97 13.48 -4.41
C ALA A 58 -11.54 13.88 -5.82
N LEU A 59 -10.95 12.93 -6.56
CA LEU A 59 -10.48 13.13 -7.93
C LEU A 59 -11.08 12.06 -8.87
N ASP A 60 -11.34 12.45 -10.11
CA ASP A 60 -11.59 11.52 -11.21
C ASP A 60 -10.29 11.32 -12.01
N LEU A 61 -9.61 10.22 -11.79
CA LEU A 61 -8.33 9.92 -12.44
C LEU A 61 -8.45 9.63 -13.95
N LYS A 62 -9.64 9.78 -14.53
CA LYS A 62 -9.86 9.81 -15.98
C LYS A 62 -9.89 11.23 -16.56
N ASP A 63 -10.02 12.25 -15.71
CA ASP A 63 -9.96 13.65 -16.08
C ASP A 63 -8.51 14.15 -16.00
N ALA A 64 -8.01 14.76 -17.08
CA ALA A 64 -6.63 15.23 -17.16
C ALA A 64 -6.30 16.32 -16.12
N ASN A 65 -7.27 17.17 -15.77
CA ASN A 65 -7.06 18.21 -14.76
C ASN A 65 -6.93 17.59 -13.37
N ASP A 66 -7.73 16.57 -13.06
CA ASP A 66 -7.65 15.85 -11.79
C ASP A 66 -6.34 15.01 -11.69
N VAL A 67 -5.88 14.44 -12.79
CA VAL A 67 -4.56 13.79 -12.88
C VAL A 67 -3.44 14.80 -12.63
N ALA A 68 -3.54 16.02 -13.18
CA ALA A 68 -2.55 17.06 -12.91
C ALA A 68 -2.52 17.46 -11.43
N VAL A 69 -3.67 17.50 -10.75
CA VAL A 69 -3.74 17.70 -9.29
C VAL A 69 -3.05 16.56 -8.55
N ALA A 70 -3.28 15.30 -8.95
CA ALA A 70 -2.60 14.16 -8.35
C ALA A 70 -1.07 14.24 -8.52
N LEU A 71 -0.57 14.60 -9.71
CA LEU A 71 0.86 14.81 -9.97
C LEU A 71 1.44 15.94 -9.13
N ALA A 72 0.72 17.05 -8.94
CA ALA A 72 1.16 18.14 -8.08
C ALA A 72 1.25 17.74 -6.59
N LEU A 73 0.39 16.83 -6.13
CA LEU A 73 0.51 16.23 -4.79
C LEU A 73 1.74 15.31 -4.70
N ILE A 74 1.97 14.47 -5.72
CA ILE A 74 3.10 13.55 -5.81
C ILE A 74 4.43 14.31 -5.82
N GLU A 75 4.53 15.42 -6.54
CA GLU A 75 5.71 16.27 -6.59
C GLU A 75 6.18 16.71 -5.19
N LYS A 76 5.23 16.97 -4.30
CA LYS A 76 5.49 17.45 -2.93
C LYS A 76 5.52 16.34 -1.88
N ALA A 77 5.26 15.11 -2.26
CA ALA A 77 5.20 13.96 -1.35
C ALA A 77 6.58 13.34 -1.10
N ASN A 78 6.74 12.66 0.02
CA ASN A 78 7.87 11.78 0.28
C ASN A 78 7.54 10.33 -0.13
N VAL A 79 6.26 9.96 0.00
CA VAL A 79 5.77 8.59 -0.22
C VAL A 79 4.48 8.64 -1.02
N LEU A 80 4.32 7.70 -1.93
CA LEU A 80 3.06 7.37 -2.58
C LEU A 80 2.72 5.91 -2.27
N ILE A 81 1.46 5.65 -1.90
CA ILE A 81 0.94 4.28 -1.68
C ILE A 81 -0.25 4.05 -2.61
N GLU A 82 -0.19 2.95 -3.35
CA GLU A 82 -1.30 2.49 -4.19
C GLU A 82 -1.51 0.97 -4.03
N GLY A 83 -2.72 0.50 -4.33
CA GLY A 83 -3.10 -0.91 -4.26
C GLY A 83 -3.91 -1.34 -5.48
N PHE A 84 -3.69 -0.74 -6.65
CA PHE A 84 -4.33 -1.16 -7.88
C PHE A 84 -3.65 -2.39 -8.49
N ARG A 85 -4.35 -3.04 -9.41
CA ARG A 85 -3.74 -4.12 -10.18
C ARG A 85 -2.59 -3.61 -11.04
N PRO A 86 -1.56 -4.43 -11.32
CA PRO A 86 -0.44 -4.05 -12.15
C PRO A 86 -0.86 -3.38 -13.46
N GLY A 87 -0.17 -2.32 -13.85
CA GLY A 87 -0.44 -1.55 -15.06
C GLY A 87 -1.58 -0.53 -14.98
N VAL A 88 -2.35 -0.47 -13.88
CA VAL A 88 -3.44 0.51 -13.74
C VAL A 88 -2.88 1.92 -13.59
N MET A 89 -1.94 2.13 -12.68
CA MET A 89 -1.33 3.45 -12.45
C MET A 89 -0.56 3.93 -13.69
N GLU A 90 0.08 3.04 -14.40
CA GLU A 90 0.76 3.35 -15.66
C GLU A 90 -0.22 3.88 -16.72
N ARG A 91 -1.39 3.22 -16.89
CA ARG A 91 -2.43 3.68 -17.82
C ARG A 91 -3.06 5.02 -17.43
N LEU A 92 -3.04 5.35 -16.14
CA LEU A 92 -3.52 6.63 -15.61
C LEU A 92 -2.47 7.75 -15.72
N GLY A 93 -1.25 7.46 -16.21
CA GLY A 93 -0.15 8.43 -16.24
C GLY A 93 0.44 8.76 -14.87
N LEU A 94 0.23 7.87 -13.89
CA LEU A 94 0.62 8.02 -12.48
C LEU A 94 1.56 6.89 -12.03
N GLY A 95 2.02 6.04 -12.96
CA GLY A 95 2.95 4.93 -12.65
C GLY A 95 4.32 5.40 -12.18
N PRO A 96 5.16 4.46 -11.70
CA PRO A 96 6.47 4.79 -11.11
C PRO A 96 7.35 5.65 -12.00
N ASP A 97 7.42 5.36 -13.30
CA ASP A 97 8.25 6.11 -14.26
C ASP A 97 7.78 7.56 -14.40
N GLN A 98 6.47 7.80 -14.40
CA GLN A 98 5.94 9.15 -14.48
C GLN A 98 6.09 9.90 -13.16
N ALA A 99 5.83 9.23 -12.05
CA ALA A 99 5.99 9.79 -10.72
C ALA A 99 7.46 10.18 -10.42
N SER A 100 8.43 9.36 -10.84
CA SER A 100 9.86 9.64 -10.66
C SER A 100 10.36 10.83 -11.49
N LYS A 101 9.72 11.13 -12.64
CA LYS A 101 10.06 12.32 -13.44
C LYS A 101 9.71 13.61 -12.71
N VAL A 102 8.58 13.64 -11.99
CA VAL A 102 8.16 14.83 -11.22
C VAL A 102 8.78 14.87 -9.83
N ASN A 103 9.12 13.70 -9.27
CA ASN A 103 9.75 13.61 -7.95
C ASN A 103 10.75 12.44 -7.88
N PRO A 104 12.04 12.68 -8.23
CA PRO A 104 13.08 11.63 -8.22
C PRO A 104 13.38 11.07 -6.81
N ARG A 105 12.90 11.69 -5.75
CA ARG A 105 13.09 11.24 -4.37
C ARG A 105 11.89 10.48 -3.82
N LEU A 106 10.83 10.31 -4.61
CA LEU A 106 9.60 9.66 -4.21
C LEU A 106 9.82 8.18 -3.88
N ILE A 107 9.31 7.75 -2.75
CA ILE A 107 9.16 6.34 -2.41
C ILE A 107 7.79 5.90 -2.91
N TYR A 108 7.78 4.97 -3.85
CA TYR A 108 6.57 4.48 -4.52
C TYR A 108 6.20 3.10 -4.00
N GLY A 109 5.24 3.01 -3.08
CA GLY A 109 4.77 1.75 -2.49
C GLY A 109 3.62 1.14 -3.27
N ARG A 110 3.82 -0.07 -3.77
CA ARG A 110 2.83 -0.86 -4.53
C ARG A 110 2.38 -2.04 -3.69
N MET A 111 1.11 -2.04 -3.29
CA MET A 111 0.49 -3.11 -2.50
C MET A 111 -0.34 -4.02 -3.38
N THR A 112 0.08 -5.25 -3.53
CA THR A 112 -0.66 -6.25 -4.33
C THR A 112 -0.76 -7.59 -3.60
N GLY A 113 -1.64 -8.46 -4.07
CA GLY A 113 -1.72 -9.84 -3.57
C GLY A 113 -0.60 -10.74 -4.08
N TRP A 114 -0.27 -10.60 -5.39
CA TRP A 114 0.58 -11.53 -6.13
C TRP A 114 1.90 -10.93 -6.63
N GLY A 115 2.18 -9.64 -6.37
CA GLY A 115 3.29 -8.91 -6.96
C GLY A 115 2.98 -8.34 -8.34
N GLN A 116 3.96 -7.61 -8.90
CA GLN A 116 3.83 -6.93 -10.19
C GLN A 116 4.05 -7.88 -11.38
N ARG A 117 4.60 -9.06 -11.16
CA ARG A 117 4.99 -10.02 -12.19
C ARG A 117 4.52 -11.43 -11.84
N GLY A 118 4.53 -12.32 -12.83
CA GLY A 118 4.15 -13.72 -12.67
C GLY A 118 2.74 -14.03 -13.16
N PRO A 119 2.38 -15.31 -13.19
CA PRO A 119 1.14 -15.79 -13.83
C PRO A 119 -0.14 -15.30 -13.12
N LEU A 120 -0.06 -14.97 -11.82
CA LEU A 120 -1.21 -14.51 -11.04
C LEU A 120 -1.26 -12.99 -10.89
N ALA A 121 -0.29 -12.23 -11.39
CA ALA A 121 -0.18 -10.77 -11.19
C ALA A 121 -1.48 -10.01 -11.54
N HIS A 122 -2.21 -10.46 -12.56
CA HIS A 122 -3.47 -9.85 -13.00
C HIS A 122 -4.73 -10.55 -12.44
N ALA A 123 -4.56 -11.64 -11.69
CA ALA A 123 -5.68 -12.37 -11.12
C ALA A 123 -6.29 -11.62 -9.92
N ALA A 124 -7.59 -11.80 -9.73
CA ALA A 124 -8.26 -11.38 -8.50
C ALA A 124 -7.83 -12.29 -7.34
N GLY A 125 -7.77 -11.75 -6.15
CA GLY A 125 -7.50 -12.50 -4.94
C GLY A 125 -7.83 -11.69 -3.70
N HIS A 126 -8.00 -12.39 -2.60
CA HIS A 126 -8.21 -11.86 -1.27
C HIS A 126 -7.30 -12.59 -0.28
N ASP A 127 -7.21 -12.14 0.95
CA ASP A 127 -6.34 -12.68 2.01
C ASP A 127 -6.24 -14.21 1.98
N ILE A 128 -7.37 -14.90 2.02
CA ILE A 128 -7.42 -16.37 2.07
C ILE A 128 -6.72 -17.03 0.88
N ASN A 129 -6.75 -16.42 -0.31
CA ASN A 129 -6.08 -16.95 -1.48
C ASN A 129 -4.55 -16.82 -1.34
N TYR A 130 -4.08 -15.69 -0.79
CA TYR A 130 -2.66 -15.41 -0.60
C TYR A 130 -2.06 -16.32 0.47
N ILE A 131 -2.73 -16.45 1.62
CA ILE A 131 -2.29 -17.33 2.71
C ILE A 131 -2.42 -18.81 2.36
N ALA A 132 -3.37 -19.19 1.49
CA ALA A 132 -3.48 -20.57 1.01
C ALA A 132 -2.28 -20.95 0.13
N LEU A 133 -1.90 -20.08 -0.83
CA LEU A 133 -0.81 -20.36 -1.75
C LEU A 133 0.56 -20.35 -1.05
N SER A 134 0.76 -19.52 -0.04
CA SER A 134 1.98 -19.49 0.78
C SER A 134 2.10 -20.65 1.78
N GLY A 135 1.05 -21.46 1.94
CA GLY A 135 1.01 -22.55 2.92
C GLY A 135 0.56 -22.15 4.32
N ALA A 136 0.50 -20.84 4.62
CA ALA A 136 0.14 -20.34 5.96
C ALA A 136 -1.25 -20.82 6.41
N LEU A 137 -2.23 -20.83 5.51
CA LEU A 137 -3.58 -21.31 5.83
C LEU A 137 -3.57 -22.76 6.30
N TYR A 138 -2.80 -23.63 5.62
CA TYR A 138 -2.71 -25.05 5.98
C TYR A 138 -2.08 -25.23 7.38
N ALA A 139 -1.08 -24.43 7.73
CA ALA A 139 -0.39 -24.52 9.01
C ALA A 139 -1.24 -24.01 10.20
N ILE A 140 -2.31 -23.24 9.93
CA ILE A 140 -3.18 -22.68 10.97
C ILE A 140 -4.42 -23.57 11.13
N GLY A 141 -4.35 -24.48 12.10
CA GLY A 141 -5.45 -25.40 12.37
C GLY A 141 -5.05 -26.53 13.30
N ARG A 142 -5.95 -27.48 13.47
CA ARG A 142 -5.72 -28.69 14.25
C ARG A 142 -5.53 -29.87 13.31
N MET A 143 -4.67 -30.80 13.68
CA MET A 143 -4.46 -32.04 12.91
C MET A 143 -5.79 -32.76 12.63
N GLY A 144 -6.01 -33.17 11.39
CA GLY A 144 -7.22 -33.89 10.97
C GLY A 144 -8.49 -32.99 10.83
N GLN A 145 -8.35 -31.69 10.99
CA GLN A 145 -9.46 -30.74 10.79
C GLN A 145 -9.15 -29.79 9.60
N PRO A 146 -10.18 -29.22 8.95
CA PRO A 146 -9.98 -28.14 8.00
C PRO A 146 -9.23 -26.97 8.64
N PRO A 147 -8.36 -26.26 7.91
CA PRO A 147 -7.67 -25.09 8.42
C PRO A 147 -8.65 -23.98 8.82
N SER A 148 -8.29 -23.21 9.85
CA SER A 148 -9.09 -22.09 10.37
C SER A 148 -8.55 -20.77 9.83
N PRO A 149 -9.27 -20.06 8.94
CA PRO A 149 -8.80 -18.76 8.45
C PRO A 149 -8.58 -17.77 9.61
N PRO A 150 -7.39 -17.15 9.73
CA PRO A 150 -7.05 -16.25 10.82
C PRO A 150 -7.54 -14.82 10.59
N LEU A 151 -8.70 -14.63 9.98
CA LEU A 151 -9.18 -13.35 9.45
C LEU A 151 -8.16 -12.80 8.42
N ASN A 152 -8.02 -11.48 8.33
CA ASN A 152 -7.02 -10.82 7.48
C ASN A 152 -5.68 -10.54 8.20
N LEU A 153 -5.44 -11.20 9.34
CA LEU A 153 -4.31 -10.85 10.21
C LEU A 153 -2.97 -11.29 9.60
N VAL A 154 -2.92 -12.46 8.98
CA VAL A 154 -1.66 -13.04 8.49
C VAL A 154 -1.34 -12.57 7.06
N GLY A 155 -2.31 -12.57 6.15
CA GLY A 155 -2.12 -12.14 4.77
C GLY A 155 -2.10 -10.62 4.63
N ASP A 156 -3.28 -10.00 4.55
CA ASP A 156 -3.42 -8.58 4.24
C ASP A 156 -2.62 -7.67 5.20
N TYR A 157 -2.71 -7.93 6.49
CA TYR A 157 -2.08 -7.04 7.48
C TYR A 157 -0.65 -7.46 7.82
N GLY A 158 -0.40 -8.70 8.20
CA GLY A 158 0.93 -9.21 8.56
C GLY A 158 1.88 -9.26 7.36
N GLY A 159 1.53 -10.04 6.34
CA GLY A 159 2.34 -10.23 5.13
C GLY A 159 2.30 -9.03 4.17
N GLY A 160 1.21 -8.26 4.16
CA GLY A 160 1.03 -7.12 3.26
C GLY A 160 1.40 -5.79 3.89
N ALA A 161 0.49 -5.25 4.69
CA ALA A 161 0.57 -3.86 5.18
C ALA A 161 1.80 -3.57 6.04
N LEU A 162 2.16 -4.48 6.94
CA LEU A 162 3.35 -4.31 7.80
C LEU A 162 4.65 -4.37 7.00
N TYR A 163 4.76 -5.27 6.01
CA TYR A 163 5.92 -5.33 5.12
C TYR A 163 6.03 -4.06 4.27
N LEU A 164 4.91 -3.54 3.75
CA LEU A 164 4.92 -2.27 3.04
C LEU A 164 5.35 -1.12 3.95
N ALA A 165 4.80 -1.03 5.17
CA ALA A 165 5.17 0.02 6.12
C ALA A 165 6.66 -0.04 6.51
N MET A 166 7.19 -1.24 6.77
CA MET A 166 8.62 -1.47 7.01
C MET A 166 9.47 -1.03 5.81
N GLY A 167 9.08 -1.45 4.59
CA GLY A 167 9.76 -1.07 3.37
C GLY A 167 9.76 0.45 3.15
N VAL A 168 8.64 1.13 3.43
CA VAL A 168 8.54 2.60 3.38
C VAL A 168 9.51 3.26 4.37
N CYS A 169 9.55 2.82 5.62
CA CYS A 169 10.45 3.37 6.62
C CYS A 169 11.93 3.17 6.24
N ALA A 170 12.29 1.97 5.74
CA ALA A 170 13.63 1.68 5.26
C ALA A 170 14.01 2.54 4.04
N ALA A 171 13.08 2.72 3.09
CA ALA A 171 13.30 3.54 1.91
C ALA A 171 13.38 5.03 2.23
N LEU A 172 12.62 5.54 3.21
CA LEU A 172 12.75 6.90 3.71
C LEU A 172 14.15 7.14 4.31
N TYR A 173 14.64 6.20 5.11
CA TYR A 173 15.99 6.27 5.68
C TYR A 173 17.07 6.28 4.57
N GLU A 174 16.92 5.41 3.55
CA GLU A 174 17.86 5.39 2.42
C GLU A 174 17.80 6.68 1.60
N ALA A 175 16.60 7.20 1.30
CA ALA A 175 16.42 8.43 0.54
C ALA A 175 17.01 9.67 1.24
N GLN A 176 17.11 9.68 2.56
CA GLN A 176 17.82 10.74 3.30
C GLN A 176 19.33 10.71 3.02
N ARG A 177 19.91 9.54 2.80
CA ARG A 177 21.34 9.34 2.55
C ARG A 177 21.71 9.50 1.08
N SER A 178 20.96 8.84 0.19
CA SER A 178 21.28 8.79 -1.24
C SER A 178 20.69 9.96 -2.04
N GLY A 179 19.63 10.60 -1.52
CA GLY A 179 18.84 11.58 -2.25
C GLY A 179 17.92 10.98 -3.31
N LYS A 180 17.80 9.66 -3.39
CA LYS A 180 17.04 8.94 -4.42
C LYS A 180 15.84 8.22 -3.83
N GLY A 181 14.70 8.30 -4.53
CA GLY A 181 13.54 7.47 -4.28
C GLY A 181 13.69 6.05 -4.81
N GLN A 182 12.71 5.20 -4.52
CA GLN A 182 12.67 3.83 -5.03
C GLN A 182 11.24 3.29 -5.07
N VAL A 183 11.05 2.22 -5.83
CA VAL A 183 9.78 1.48 -5.87
C VAL A 183 9.85 0.31 -4.89
N ILE A 184 8.80 0.15 -4.10
CA ILE A 184 8.58 -0.99 -3.21
C ILE A 184 7.46 -1.82 -3.81
N ASP A 185 7.75 -3.03 -4.25
CA ASP A 185 6.75 -4.02 -4.66
C ASP A 185 6.46 -4.94 -3.47
N ALA A 186 5.39 -4.66 -2.75
CA ALA A 186 4.96 -5.42 -1.59
C ALA A 186 3.83 -6.37 -1.99
N ALA A 187 4.18 -7.64 -2.19
CA ALA A 187 3.21 -8.69 -2.45
C ALA A 187 2.81 -9.40 -1.15
N ILE A 188 1.51 -9.54 -0.91
CA ILE A 188 0.99 -10.23 0.28
C ILE A 188 1.49 -11.66 0.35
N THR A 189 1.53 -12.37 -0.78
CA THR A 189 2.08 -13.73 -0.88
C THR A 189 3.53 -13.82 -0.43
N ASP A 190 4.37 -12.88 -0.85
CA ASP A 190 5.80 -12.90 -0.55
C ASP A 190 6.05 -12.60 0.93
N GLY A 191 5.37 -11.57 1.47
CA GLY A 191 5.45 -11.27 2.89
C GLY A 191 4.93 -12.40 3.77
N THR A 192 3.81 -13.04 3.38
CA THR A 192 3.28 -14.21 4.09
C THR A 192 4.24 -15.39 4.02
N ALA A 193 4.83 -15.67 2.84
CA ALA A 193 5.83 -16.72 2.70
C ALA A 193 7.07 -16.44 3.56
N SER A 194 7.50 -15.17 3.68
CA SER A 194 8.58 -14.77 4.58
C SER A 194 8.25 -15.07 6.04
N LEU A 195 7.01 -14.81 6.48
CA LEU A 195 6.56 -15.17 7.85
C LEU A 195 6.57 -16.68 8.08
N MET A 196 6.31 -17.49 7.05
CA MET A 196 6.35 -18.94 7.12
C MET A 196 7.77 -19.52 7.14
N GLY A 197 8.79 -18.73 6.82
CA GLY A 197 10.18 -19.19 6.73
C GLY A 197 10.79 -19.70 8.04
N VAL A 198 10.10 -19.55 9.17
CA VAL A 198 10.51 -20.03 10.50
C VAL A 198 9.68 -21.21 10.99
N MET A 199 8.71 -21.71 10.19
CA MET A 199 7.83 -22.85 10.47
C MET A 199 8.33 -24.09 9.70
#